data_ab0d283070a982f2d884024ea36ea35e
#
_entry.id   ab0d283070a982f2d884024ea36ea35e
#
_cell.length_a   1.000
_cell.length_b   1.000
_cell.length_c   1.000
_cell.angle_alpha   90.00
_cell.angle_beta   90.00
_cell.angle_gamma   90.00
#
_symmetry.space_group_name_H-M   'P 1'
#
loop_
_entity.id
_entity.type
_entity.pdbx_description
1 polymer ?
#
loop_
_entity_poly.entity_id
_entity_poly.type
_entity_poly.pdbx_seq_one_letter_code
_entity_poly.pdbx_strand_id
1 'polypeptide(L)'
;MKKLLFSSLFLFSCLASHAQHEYTIEGDVKGVKDGTLVSLFLTDGRVGSVVASDTIRNGTFFFKRNAGESGMDQLSLMCNREADFPPMSLEIYATPNAKIKVTGTNTLIYTWKVESPVKEQQEY
;
A
#
# COMPACT_ATOMS: atom_id res chain seq x y z
N MET A 1 -2.99 28.58 -33.15
CA MET A 1 -2.03 27.54 -32.78
C MET A 1 -1.43 27.73 -31.40
N LYS A 2 -0.96 28.92 -31.04
CA LYS A 2 -0.37 29.19 -29.71
C LYS A 2 -1.37 28.99 -28.55
N LYS A 3 -2.66 29.27 -28.77
CA LYS A 3 -3.71 29.09 -27.75
C LYS A 3 -4.00 27.65 -27.41
N LEU A 4 -3.84 26.70 -28.33
CA LEU A 4 -4.04 25.28 -28.13
C LEU A 4 -2.94 24.65 -27.28
N LEU A 5 -1.71 25.13 -27.42
CA LEU A 5 -0.57 24.68 -26.62
C LEU A 5 -0.70 25.11 -25.15
N PHE A 6 -1.23 26.32 -24.90
CA PHE A 6 -1.48 26.79 -23.54
C PHE A 6 -2.55 25.97 -22.81
N SER A 7 -3.61 25.58 -23.51
CA SER A 7 -4.69 24.79 -22.97
C SER A 7 -4.21 23.38 -22.56
N SER A 8 -3.33 22.78 -23.35
CA SER A 8 -2.73 21.47 -23.07
C SER A 8 -1.85 21.48 -21.83
N LEU A 9 -1.07 22.53 -21.63
CA LEU A 9 -0.21 22.67 -20.45
C LEU A 9 -1.04 22.83 -19.16
N PHE A 10 -2.16 23.51 -19.23
CA PHE A 10 -3.03 23.72 -18.07
C PHE A 10 -3.70 22.42 -17.60
N LEU A 11 -4.12 21.57 -18.53
CA LEU A 11 -4.68 20.26 -18.23
C LEU A 11 -3.67 19.33 -17.55
N PHE A 12 -2.42 19.41 -17.95
CA PHE A 12 -1.36 18.60 -17.38
C PHE A 12 -1.07 18.95 -15.90
N SER A 13 -1.14 20.23 -15.55
CA SER A 13 -0.92 20.65 -14.17
C SER A 13 -2.05 20.24 -13.23
N CYS A 14 -3.29 20.14 -13.72
CA CYS A 14 -4.42 19.62 -12.94
C CYS A 14 -4.27 18.13 -12.60
N LEU A 15 -3.76 17.34 -13.53
CA LEU A 15 -3.51 15.91 -13.30
C LEU A 15 -2.40 15.68 -12.27
N ALA A 16 -1.37 16.53 -12.26
CA ALA A 16 -0.28 16.44 -11.30
C ALA A 16 -0.74 16.73 -9.87
N SER A 17 -1.73 17.62 -9.67
CA SER A 17 -2.22 17.95 -8.33
C SER A 17 -3.03 16.82 -7.69
N HIS A 18 -3.70 15.98 -8.47
CA HIS A 18 -4.43 14.80 -7.94
C HIS A 18 -3.51 13.70 -7.45
N ALA A 19 -2.31 13.57 -8.03
CA ALA A 19 -1.34 12.53 -7.63
C ALA A 19 -0.63 12.82 -6.30
N GLN A 20 -0.76 14.04 -5.74
CA GLN A 20 -0.04 14.47 -4.55
C GLN A 20 -0.51 13.82 -3.25
N HIS A 21 -1.69 13.21 -3.24
CA HIS A 21 -2.26 12.58 -2.05
C HIS A 21 -2.16 11.06 -2.08
N GLU A 22 -1.67 10.50 -3.18
CA GLU A 22 -1.58 9.05 -3.34
C GLU A 22 -0.30 8.50 -2.71
N TYR A 23 -0.43 7.33 -2.10
CA TYR A 23 0.70 6.50 -1.73
C TYR A 23 0.58 5.15 -2.41
N THR A 24 1.69 4.44 -2.53
CA THR A 24 1.74 3.09 -3.11
C THR A 24 2.39 2.11 -2.14
N ILE A 25 1.92 0.87 -2.18
CA ILE A 25 2.50 -0.24 -1.44
C ILE A 25 2.78 -1.34 -2.47
N GLU A 26 4.05 -1.64 -2.67
CA GLU A 26 4.52 -2.71 -3.55
C GLU A 26 5.00 -3.88 -2.72
N GLY A 27 4.50 -5.08 -3.03
CA GLY A 27 4.95 -6.29 -2.38
C GLY A 27 5.77 -7.16 -3.31
N ASP A 28 6.86 -7.70 -2.79
CA ASP A 28 7.68 -8.72 -3.44
C ASP A 28 8.04 -9.77 -2.39
N VAL A 29 7.23 -10.82 -2.34
CA VAL A 29 7.32 -11.85 -1.28
C VAL A 29 7.49 -13.22 -1.92
N LYS A 30 8.54 -13.91 -1.51
CA LYS A 30 8.85 -15.25 -2.00
C LYS A 30 8.22 -16.31 -1.12
N GLY A 31 8.03 -17.50 -1.67
CA GLY A 31 7.47 -18.61 -0.91
C GLY A 31 5.98 -18.51 -0.63
N VAL A 32 5.29 -17.63 -1.32
CA VAL A 32 3.84 -17.43 -1.20
C VAL A 32 3.15 -17.91 -2.48
N LYS A 33 2.10 -18.69 -2.33
CA LYS A 33 1.33 -19.24 -3.45
C LYS A 33 0.66 -18.17 -4.28
N ASP A 34 0.69 -18.31 -5.60
CA ASP A 34 -0.15 -17.53 -6.51
C ASP A 34 -1.62 -17.69 -6.15
N GLY A 35 -2.37 -16.61 -6.20
CA GLY A 35 -3.79 -16.62 -5.84
C GLY A 35 -4.05 -16.30 -4.37
N THR A 36 -3.03 -16.14 -3.55
CA THR A 36 -3.19 -15.74 -2.14
C THR A 36 -3.77 -14.33 -2.08
N LEU A 37 -4.84 -14.17 -1.33
CA LEU A 37 -5.48 -12.86 -1.13
C LEU A 37 -4.73 -12.07 -0.06
N VAL A 38 -4.35 -10.84 -0.41
CA VAL A 38 -3.75 -9.88 0.52
C VAL A 38 -4.76 -8.77 0.75
N SER A 39 -5.02 -8.43 2.00
CA SER A 39 -5.98 -7.38 2.35
C SER A 39 -5.34 -6.33 3.23
N LEU A 40 -5.73 -5.07 2.98
CA LEU A 40 -5.38 -3.95 3.84
C LEU A 40 -6.59 -3.56 4.70
N PHE A 41 -6.35 -3.40 5.97
CA PHE A 41 -7.34 -2.92 6.94
C PHE A 41 -6.88 -1.56 7.45
N LEU A 42 -7.81 -0.63 7.52
CA LEU A 42 -7.55 0.66 8.15
C LEU A 42 -7.76 0.52 9.66
N THR A 43 -6.73 0.81 10.44
CA THR A 43 -6.80 0.75 11.90
C THR A 43 -6.92 2.16 12.46
N ASP A 44 -8.13 2.55 12.85
CA ASP A 44 -8.44 3.86 13.41
C ASP A 44 -8.89 3.80 14.87
N GLY A 45 -8.45 2.75 15.58
CA GLY A 45 -8.87 2.51 16.96
C GLY A 45 -10.14 1.69 17.11
N ARG A 46 -10.72 1.25 16.01
CA ARG A 46 -11.89 0.36 15.96
C ARG A 46 -11.53 -0.93 15.23
N VAL A 47 -12.46 -1.88 15.21
CA VAL A 47 -12.30 -3.08 14.38
C VAL A 47 -12.12 -2.61 12.93
N GLY A 48 -10.95 -2.88 12.39
CA GLY A 48 -10.57 -2.41 11.07
C GLY A 48 -11.47 -2.95 9.96
N SER A 49 -11.81 -2.09 9.01
CA SER A 49 -12.52 -2.51 7.80
C SER A 49 -11.52 -2.69 6.66
N VAL A 50 -11.81 -3.66 5.78
CA VAL A 50 -11.00 -3.88 4.58
C VAL A 50 -11.17 -2.67 3.66
N VAL A 51 -10.06 -2.03 3.32
CA VAL A 51 -10.07 -0.85 2.44
C VAL A 51 -9.50 -1.15 1.06
N ALA A 52 -8.76 -2.24 0.91
CA ALA A 52 -8.23 -2.68 -0.37
C ALA A 52 -7.83 -4.15 -0.30
N SER A 53 -7.86 -4.84 -1.43
CA SER A 53 -7.41 -6.22 -1.57
C SER A 53 -6.71 -6.41 -2.90
N ASP A 54 -5.75 -7.31 -2.93
CA ASP A 54 -5.08 -7.73 -4.15
C ASP A 54 -4.72 -9.21 -4.05
N THR A 55 -4.49 -9.83 -5.18
CA THR A 55 -4.11 -11.23 -5.27
C THR A 55 -2.62 -11.33 -5.61
N ILE A 56 -1.89 -12.15 -4.88
CA ILE A 56 -0.46 -12.37 -5.16
C ILE A 56 -0.31 -13.15 -6.45
N ARG A 57 0.52 -12.62 -7.36
CA ARG A 57 0.91 -13.25 -8.62
C ARG A 57 2.41 -13.12 -8.80
N ASN A 58 3.10 -14.24 -9.02
CA ASN A 58 4.55 -14.27 -9.11
C ASN A 58 5.23 -13.62 -7.91
N GLY A 59 4.64 -13.79 -6.73
CA GLY A 59 5.17 -13.21 -5.50
C GLY A 59 4.93 -11.72 -5.33
N THR A 60 4.14 -11.07 -6.21
CA THR A 60 3.95 -9.62 -6.15
C THR A 60 2.51 -9.23 -5.85
N PHE A 61 2.35 -8.11 -5.17
CA PHE A 61 1.07 -7.43 -4.99
C PHE A 61 1.29 -5.92 -5.01
N PHE A 62 0.21 -5.18 -5.23
CA PHE A 62 0.30 -3.73 -5.38
C PHE A 62 -0.97 -3.06 -4.86
N PHE A 63 -0.80 -1.97 -4.10
CA PHE A 63 -1.88 -1.12 -3.64
C PHE A 63 -1.55 0.33 -3.96
N LYS A 64 -2.59 1.08 -4.35
CA LYS A 64 -2.51 2.51 -4.58
C LYS A 64 -3.74 3.15 -3.94
N ARG A 65 -3.53 4.07 -3.02
CA ARG A 65 -4.61 4.70 -2.26
C ARG A 65 -4.31 6.16 -2.00
N ASN A 66 -5.34 6.93 -1.71
CA ASN A 66 -5.22 8.29 -1.21
C ASN A 66 -5.16 8.28 0.31
N ALA A 67 -4.23 9.02 0.88
CA ALA A 67 -4.17 9.21 2.33
C ALA A 67 -5.44 9.91 2.83
N GLY A 68 -5.89 9.54 4.03
CA GLY A 68 -7.05 10.15 4.65
C GLY A 68 -6.81 11.59 5.10
N GLU A 69 -7.85 12.21 5.64
CA GLU A 69 -7.81 13.61 6.08
C GLU A 69 -6.75 13.90 7.13
N SER A 70 -6.40 12.90 7.93
CA SER A 70 -5.33 13.03 8.93
C SER A 70 -3.93 13.14 8.32
N GLY A 71 -3.79 12.89 7.02
CA GLY A 71 -2.51 12.90 6.34
C GLY A 71 -1.67 11.66 6.54
N MET A 72 -2.15 10.68 7.31
CA MET A 72 -1.46 9.41 7.52
C MET A 72 -2.48 8.32 7.75
N ASP A 73 -2.39 7.24 6.98
CA ASP A 73 -3.17 6.03 7.20
C ASP A 73 -2.34 5.03 8.01
N GLN A 74 -2.93 4.50 9.06
CA GLN A 74 -2.39 3.37 9.79
C GLN A 74 -3.10 2.11 9.30
N LEU A 75 -2.33 1.20 8.72
CA LEU A 75 -2.87 0.04 8.01
C LEU A 75 -2.33 -1.26 8.62
N SER A 76 -3.15 -2.29 8.56
CA SER A 76 -2.74 -3.66 8.84
C SER A 76 -2.86 -4.48 7.55
N LEU A 77 -1.78 -5.13 7.15
CA LEU A 77 -1.77 -6.02 6.00
C LEU A 77 -1.88 -7.46 6.48
N MET A 78 -2.83 -8.19 5.92
CA MET A 78 -3.07 -9.59 6.27
C MET A 78 -3.24 -10.43 5.01
N CYS A 79 -2.85 -11.70 5.10
CA CYS A 79 -3.09 -12.67 4.03
C CYS A 79 -4.20 -13.64 4.43
N ASN A 80 -4.81 -14.26 3.42
CA ASN A 80 -5.87 -15.23 3.61
C ASN A 80 -5.38 -16.44 4.43
N ARG A 81 -6.16 -16.81 5.43
CA ARG A 81 -5.85 -17.93 6.33
C ARG A 81 -5.72 -19.28 5.61
N GLU A 82 -6.39 -19.46 4.49
CA GLU A 82 -6.35 -20.71 3.73
C GLU A 82 -4.99 -21.00 3.08
N ALA A 83 -4.09 -20.05 3.08
CA ALA A 83 -2.78 -20.16 2.45
C ALA A 83 -1.64 -20.42 3.44
N ASP A 84 -1.87 -21.19 4.51
CA ASP A 84 -0.87 -21.54 5.52
C ASP A 84 -0.27 -20.33 6.25
N PHE A 85 -1.01 -19.21 6.29
CA PHE A 85 -0.59 -18.03 7.02
C PHE A 85 -1.06 -18.06 8.47
N PRO A 86 -0.19 -17.77 9.43
CA PRO A 86 -0.65 -17.54 10.78
C PRO A 86 -1.54 -16.29 10.85
N PRO A 87 -2.45 -16.20 11.83
CA PRO A 87 -3.37 -15.05 11.95
C PRO A 87 -2.62 -13.82 12.48
N MET A 88 -1.68 -13.30 11.70
CA MET A 88 -0.84 -12.17 12.05
C MET A 88 -0.96 -11.09 11.00
N SER A 89 -0.70 -9.86 11.38
CA SER A 89 -0.72 -8.72 10.50
C SER A 89 0.60 -7.98 10.49
N LEU A 90 0.82 -7.23 9.41
CA LEU A 90 1.97 -6.35 9.26
C LEU A 90 1.47 -4.91 9.33
N GLU A 91 2.00 -4.13 10.26
CA GLU A 91 1.63 -2.73 10.40
C GLU A 91 2.34 -1.87 9.36
N ILE A 92 1.57 -1.02 8.68
CA ILE A 92 2.07 -0.11 7.64
C ILE A 92 1.54 1.29 7.90
N TYR A 93 2.43 2.28 7.92
CA TYR A 93 2.08 3.69 8.03
C TYR A 93 2.31 4.35 6.68
N ALA A 94 1.29 5.00 6.15
CA ALA A 94 1.33 5.59 4.82
C ALA A 94 0.91 7.06 4.84
N THR A 95 1.77 7.91 4.30
CA THR A 95 1.52 9.34 4.13
C THR A 95 1.44 9.68 2.63
N PRO A 96 0.91 10.87 2.26
CA PRO A 96 0.90 11.28 0.86
C PRO A 96 2.28 11.18 0.22
N ASN A 97 2.31 10.69 -1.02
CA ASN A 97 3.52 10.51 -1.82
C ASN A 97 4.48 9.41 -1.33
N ALA A 98 4.15 8.69 -0.29
CA ALA A 98 4.99 7.59 0.18
C ALA A 98 5.01 6.45 -0.84
N LYS A 99 6.19 5.96 -1.14
CA LYS A 99 6.40 4.74 -1.92
C LYS A 99 6.91 3.67 -0.96
N ILE A 100 6.03 2.76 -0.60
CA ILE A 100 6.29 1.76 0.42
C ILE A 100 6.55 0.42 -0.27
N LYS A 101 7.59 -0.27 0.16
CA LYS A 101 7.95 -1.58 -0.37
C LYS A 101 7.93 -2.63 0.74
N VAL A 102 7.25 -3.74 0.47
CA VAL A 102 7.18 -4.88 1.39
C VAL A 102 7.93 -6.04 0.76
N THR A 103 8.86 -6.62 1.49
CA THR A 103 9.64 -7.78 1.03
C THR A 103 9.59 -8.89 2.06
N GLY A 104 9.61 -10.14 1.57
CA GLY A 104 9.59 -11.31 2.42
C GLY A 104 10.06 -12.54 1.70
N THR A 105 10.36 -13.60 2.45
CA THR A 105 10.90 -14.84 1.88
C THR A 105 10.10 -16.09 2.26
N ASN A 106 9.01 -15.92 3.02
CA ASN A 106 8.16 -17.03 3.46
C ASN A 106 6.77 -16.52 3.84
N THR A 107 5.93 -17.39 4.39
CA THR A 107 4.55 -17.05 4.78
C THR A 107 4.45 -16.40 6.18
N LEU A 108 5.55 -16.19 6.86
CA LEU A 108 5.55 -15.56 8.19
C LEU A 108 5.54 -14.02 8.04
N ILE A 109 4.36 -13.45 7.97
CA ILE A 109 4.15 -12.01 7.69
C ILE A 109 4.95 -11.13 8.65
N TYR A 110 5.05 -11.50 9.92
CA TYR A 110 5.77 -10.69 10.91
C TYR A 110 7.28 -10.60 10.61
N THR A 111 7.82 -11.45 9.74
CA THR A 111 9.23 -11.38 9.30
C THR A 111 9.41 -10.51 8.05
N TRP A 112 8.33 -10.10 7.42
CA TRP A 112 8.41 -9.26 6.23
C TRP A 112 8.92 -7.89 6.61
N LYS A 113 9.70 -7.30 5.71
CA LYS A 113 10.29 -5.97 5.90
C LYS A 113 9.47 -4.93 5.19
N VAL A 114 9.26 -3.80 5.85
CA VAL A 114 8.60 -2.64 5.27
C VAL A 114 9.65 -1.54 5.09
N GLU A 115 9.93 -1.20 3.84
CA GLU A 115 10.80 -0.07 3.49
C GLU A 115 9.91 1.13 3.19
N SER A 116 10.04 2.18 3.98
CA SER A 116 9.17 3.35 3.90
C SER A 116 9.90 4.61 4.30
N PRO A 117 9.61 5.76 3.63
CA PRO A 117 10.11 7.06 4.09
C PRO A 117 9.37 7.58 5.33
N VAL A 118 8.30 6.93 5.75
CA VAL A 118 7.46 7.35 6.87
C VAL A 118 8.19 7.07 8.18
N LYS A 119 8.36 8.11 9.00
CA LYS A 119 9.13 8.05 10.26
C LYS A 119 8.55 7.02 11.22
N GLU A 120 7.25 6.98 11.38
CA GLU A 120 6.54 6.06 12.29
C GLU A 120 6.82 4.59 11.96
N GLN A 121 7.07 4.27 10.69
CA GLN A 121 7.38 2.92 10.27
C GLN A 121 8.73 2.44 10.78
N GLN A 122 9.68 3.34 10.97
CA GLN A 122 11.03 3.01 11.43
C GLN A 122 11.09 2.63 12.91
N GLU A 123 10.04 2.93 13.66
CA GLU A 123 9.95 2.61 15.09
C GLU A 123 9.46 1.17 15.34
N TYR A 124 9.08 0.47 14.27
CA TYR A 124 8.68 -0.92 14.32
C TYR A 124 9.85 -1.81 13.77
#